data_77f517a8a61a33cc4ae108e9f81c7ce2
#
_entry.id   77f517a8a61a33cc4ae108e9f81c7ce2
#
_cell.length_a   1.000
_cell.length_b   1.000
_cell.length_c   1.000
_cell.angle_alpha   90.00
_cell.angle_beta   90.00
_cell.angle_gamma   90.00
#
_symmetry.space_group_name_H-M   'P 1'
#
loop_
_entity.id
_entity.type
_entity.pdbx_description
1 polymer ?
#
loop_
_entity_poly.entity_id
_entity_poly.type
_entity_poly.pdbx_seq_one_letter_code
_entity_poly.pdbx_strand_id
1 'polypeptide(L)'
;MSKQLMDWGQRVQEQLSGLDVKSLGRVGVLLGGRSGEREISLMSGNGVLEALLSKGVDAHPFDTGLRCPTELAGEKFDRIFISLHGRYGEDGTIQGLLELLNLPYTGSAVLASALAIDKIATKQIWLSNGLSTPEFEELTATSDWSAVAKKLGLPLIVKPAHEGSSLGLTKVKSVDELPAAYALAAGLDKKVIAETCIIGDELTCPLVGQGKTAEALPVIKIIPPQANYDFHNKYYSDETKYLCPTGFTPEVNAQIQALALAAYKALGCRTWGRADVMLDQKTGKPYLLEMNTSPGMTSHSLVPMAAKAAGVEYADLTLWLLSQTLEQKVESKG
;
A
#
# COMPACT_ATOMS: atom_id res chain seq x y z
N MET A 1 -13.95 -7.75 18.09
CA MET A 1 -14.25 -6.92 16.89
C MET A 1 -15.08 -5.72 17.33
N SER A 2 -14.71 -4.49 16.96
CA SER A 2 -15.53 -3.32 17.29
C SER A 2 -16.85 -3.35 16.51
N LYS A 3 -17.92 -2.78 17.10
CA LYS A 3 -19.23 -2.64 16.43
C LYS A 3 -19.10 -1.98 15.04
N GLN A 4 -18.18 -1.05 14.90
CA GLN A 4 -17.92 -0.31 13.66
C GLN A 4 -17.35 -1.17 12.52
N LEU A 5 -16.53 -2.21 12.84
CA LEU A 5 -15.96 -3.12 11.83
C LEU A 5 -16.95 -4.17 11.34
N MET A 6 -17.84 -4.66 12.22
CA MET A 6 -18.97 -5.50 11.81
C MET A 6 -19.94 -4.71 10.92
N ASP A 7 -20.09 -3.42 11.18
CA ASP A 7 -20.91 -2.49 10.42
C ASP A 7 -20.35 -2.28 8.99
N TRP A 8 -19.01 -2.21 8.79
CA TRP A 8 -18.41 -2.09 7.46
C TRP A 8 -18.68 -3.33 6.59
N GLY A 9 -18.45 -4.52 7.11
CA GLY A 9 -18.72 -5.76 6.38
C GLY A 9 -20.19 -5.88 5.96
N GLN A 10 -21.10 -5.53 6.86
CA GLN A 10 -22.54 -5.53 6.55
C GLN A 10 -22.88 -4.51 5.46
N ARG A 11 -22.35 -3.28 5.52
CA ARG A 11 -22.57 -2.27 4.48
C ARG A 11 -22.01 -2.71 3.12
N VAL A 12 -20.85 -3.38 3.08
CA VAL A 12 -20.31 -3.96 1.84
C VAL A 12 -21.30 -4.97 1.25
N GLN A 13 -21.84 -5.88 2.05
CA GLN A 13 -22.82 -6.88 1.59
C GLN A 13 -24.11 -6.23 1.09
N GLU A 14 -24.61 -5.21 1.78
CA GLU A 14 -25.78 -4.43 1.36
C GLU A 14 -25.53 -3.73 0.01
N GLN A 15 -24.38 -3.08 -0.16
CA GLN A 15 -24.00 -2.43 -1.43
C GLN A 15 -23.87 -3.44 -2.57
N LEU A 16 -23.25 -4.59 -2.33
CA LEU A 16 -23.08 -5.63 -3.34
C LEU A 16 -24.40 -6.31 -3.72
N SER A 17 -25.33 -6.48 -2.78
CA SER A 17 -26.65 -7.04 -3.06
C SER A 17 -27.49 -6.17 -3.98
N GLY A 18 -27.27 -4.86 -3.98
CA GLY A 18 -27.93 -3.90 -4.88
C GLY A 18 -27.17 -3.61 -6.17
N LEU A 19 -25.97 -4.19 -6.36
CA LEU A 19 -25.14 -3.91 -7.52
C LEU A 19 -25.58 -4.70 -8.76
N ASP A 20 -25.95 -4.00 -9.83
CA ASP A 20 -26.01 -4.62 -11.15
C ASP A 20 -24.60 -4.78 -11.71
N VAL A 21 -24.08 -6.00 -11.69
CA VAL A 21 -22.71 -6.31 -12.16
C VAL A 21 -22.50 -5.91 -13.62
N LYS A 22 -23.56 -5.92 -14.45
CA LYS A 22 -23.47 -5.49 -15.85
C LYS A 22 -23.18 -3.99 -16.00
N SER A 23 -23.51 -3.17 -15.00
CA SER A 23 -23.19 -1.74 -14.99
C SER A 23 -21.70 -1.46 -14.93
N LEU A 24 -20.88 -2.46 -14.54
CA LEU A 24 -19.45 -2.40 -14.57
C LEU A 24 -18.85 -2.42 -15.98
N GLY A 25 -19.60 -2.90 -16.97
CA GLY A 25 -19.14 -3.01 -18.35
C GLY A 25 -17.95 -3.96 -18.50
N ARG A 26 -17.11 -3.69 -19.53
CA ARG A 26 -15.91 -4.46 -19.81
C ARG A 26 -14.74 -3.95 -18.96
N VAL A 27 -14.17 -4.81 -18.14
CA VAL A 27 -13.16 -4.46 -17.11
C VAL A 27 -11.78 -4.94 -17.53
N GLY A 28 -10.79 -4.03 -17.54
CA GLY A 28 -9.39 -4.39 -17.68
C GLY A 28 -8.75 -4.61 -16.31
N VAL A 29 -8.10 -5.76 -16.09
CA VAL A 29 -7.26 -6.01 -14.91
C VAL A 29 -5.81 -5.80 -15.30
N LEU A 30 -5.21 -4.69 -14.86
CA LEU A 30 -3.79 -4.40 -15.14
C LEU A 30 -2.92 -5.21 -14.17
N LEU A 31 -2.02 -6.02 -14.73
CA LEU A 31 -1.15 -6.91 -13.98
C LEU A 31 0.25 -7.00 -14.60
N GLY A 32 1.17 -7.70 -13.93
CA GLY A 32 2.52 -7.91 -14.38
C GLY A 32 3.39 -6.65 -14.23
N GLY A 33 3.49 -5.86 -15.28
CA GLY A 33 4.33 -4.67 -15.28
C GLY A 33 5.82 -4.94 -15.42
N ARG A 34 6.66 -3.91 -15.16
CA ARG A 34 8.12 -3.94 -15.37
C ARG A 34 8.92 -3.64 -14.10
N SER A 35 8.25 -3.53 -12.94
CA SER A 35 8.92 -3.32 -11.65
C SER A 35 9.55 -4.62 -11.14
N GLY A 36 10.37 -4.52 -10.10
CA GLY A 36 10.89 -5.67 -9.37
C GLY A 36 9.83 -6.55 -8.71
N GLU A 37 8.58 -6.07 -8.63
CA GLU A 37 7.42 -6.77 -8.04
C GLU A 37 6.51 -7.44 -9.07
N ARG A 38 7.01 -7.65 -10.32
CA ARG A 38 6.25 -8.23 -11.42
C ARG A 38 5.54 -9.54 -11.07
N GLU A 39 6.23 -10.46 -10.42
CA GLU A 39 5.68 -11.78 -10.06
C GLU A 39 4.51 -11.66 -9.08
N ILE A 40 4.65 -10.78 -8.09
CA ILE A 40 3.58 -10.50 -7.11
C ILE A 40 2.38 -9.85 -7.80
N SER A 41 2.63 -8.95 -8.76
CA SER A 41 1.59 -8.33 -9.57
C SER A 41 0.84 -9.35 -10.44
N LEU A 42 1.53 -10.32 -11.02
CA LEU A 42 0.91 -11.42 -11.77
C LEU A 42 0.04 -12.29 -10.86
N MET A 43 0.54 -12.65 -9.69
CA MET A 43 -0.23 -13.43 -8.71
C MET A 43 -1.48 -12.69 -8.23
N SER A 44 -1.32 -11.43 -7.82
CA SER A 44 -2.41 -10.55 -7.37
C SER A 44 -3.45 -10.36 -8.49
N GLY A 45 -2.99 -10.02 -9.70
CA GLY A 45 -3.85 -9.74 -10.84
C GLY A 45 -4.65 -10.95 -11.32
N ASN A 46 -4.04 -12.14 -11.32
CA ASN A 46 -4.75 -13.38 -11.64
C ASN A 46 -5.81 -13.71 -10.58
N GLY A 47 -5.48 -13.56 -9.28
CA GLY A 47 -6.45 -13.76 -8.22
C GLY A 47 -7.64 -12.78 -8.32
N VAL A 48 -7.37 -11.49 -8.61
CA VAL A 48 -8.40 -10.47 -8.87
C VAL A 48 -9.25 -10.84 -10.08
N LEU A 49 -8.63 -11.26 -11.18
CA LEU A 49 -9.32 -11.67 -12.40
C LEU A 49 -10.28 -12.83 -12.13
N GLU A 50 -9.80 -13.90 -11.49
CA GLU A 50 -10.62 -15.06 -11.11
C GLU A 50 -11.77 -14.66 -10.18
N ALA A 51 -11.52 -13.80 -9.19
CA ALA A 51 -12.55 -13.32 -8.28
C ALA A 51 -13.65 -12.52 -9.01
N LEU A 52 -13.28 -11.61 -9.90
CA LEU A 52 -14.23 -10.82 -10.69
C LEU A 52 -15.05 -11.71 -11.63
N LEU A 53 -14.41 -12.65 -12.34
CA LEU A 53 -15.09 -13.62 -13.20
C LEU A 53 -16.07 -14.49 -12.41
N SER A 54 -15.72 -14.92 -11.20
CA SER A 54 -16.61 -15.71 -10.33
C SER A 54 -17.86 -14.95 -9.90
N LYS A 55 -17.80 -13.61 -9.91
CA LYS A 55 -18.93 -12.70 -9.63
C LYS A 55 -19.70 -12.27 -10.88
N GLY A 56 -19.34 -12.81 -12.05
CA GLY A 56 -20.03 -12.53 -13.32
C GLY A 56 -19.61 -11.21 -13.98
N VAL A 57 -18.49 -10.62 -13.59
CA VAL A 57 -17.91 -9.42 -14.23
C VAL A 57 -17.24 -9.83 -15.55
N ASP A 58 -17.43 -9.04 -16.61
CA ASP A 58 -16.70 -9.19 -17.89
C ASP A 58 -15.26 -8.65 -17.75
N ALA A 59 -14.40 -9.44 -17.09
CA ALA A 59 -13.04 -9.05 -16.74
C ALA A 59 -12.00 -9.69 -17.65
N HIS A 60 -10.99 -8.90 -18.07
CA HIS A 60 -9.93 -9.31 -18.99
C HIS A 60 -8.55 -8.88 -18.48
N PRO A 61 -7.51 -9.74 -18.58
CA PRO A 61 -6.17 -9.39 -18.15
C PRO A 61 -5.49 -8.47 -19.19
N PHE A 62 -4.68 -7.54 -18.68
CA PHE A 62 -3.81 -6.70 -19.51
C PHE A 62 -2.44 -6.59 -18.83
N ASP A 63 -1.45 -7.34 -19.36
CA ASP A 63 -0.08 -7.32 -18.82
C ASP A 63 0.71 -6.15 -19.43
N THR A 64 0.95 -5.12 -18.61
CA THR A 64 1.69 -3.91 -19.01
C THR A 64 3.21 -4.15 -19.16
N GLY A 65 3.71 -5.32 -18.79
CA GLY A 65 5.08 -5.76 -19.06
C GLY A 65 5.28 -6.33 -20.46
N LEU A 66 4.22 -6.91 -21.02
CA LEU A 66 4.21 -7.51 -22.36
C LEU A 66 3.62 -6.59 -23.43
N ARG A 67 2.68 -5.73 -23.03
CA ARG A 67 1.96 -4.80 -23.91
C ARG A 67 2.26 -3.36 -23.51
N CYS A 68 2.31 -2.46 -24.50
CA CYS A 68 2.47 -1.04 -24.22
C CYS A 68 1.19 -0.50 -23.54
N PRO A 69 1.27 0.20 -22.38
CA PRO A 69 0.10 0.76 -21.73
C PRO A 69 -0.75 1.68 -22.63
N THR A 70 -0.16 2.33 -23.62
CA THR A 70 -0.90 3.16 -24.60
C THR A 70 -1.89 2.36 -25.46
N GLU A 71 -1.72 1.03 -25.58
CA GLU A 71 -2.66 0.16 -26.29
C GLU A 71 -4.02 0.07 -25.58
N LEU A 72 -4.11 0.48 -24.29
CA LEU A 72 -5.38 0.58 -23.57
C LEU A 72 -6.40 1.47 -24.29
N ALA A 73 -5.95 2.46 -25.06
CA ALA A 73 -6.84 3.31 -25.86
C ALA A 73 -7.68 2.53 -26.89
N GLY A 74 -7.20 1.36 -27.33
CA GLY A 74 -7.88 0.48 -28.32
C GLY A 74 -8.70 -0.65 -27.71
N GLU A 75 -8.58 -0.91 -26.40
CA GLU A 75 -9.15 -2.10 -25.75
C GLU A 75 -10.65 -2.03 -25.41
N LYS A 76 -11.25 -0.86 -25.54
CA LYS A 76 -12.67 -0.62 -25.21
C LYS A 76 -13.06 -1.08 -23.81
N PHE A 77 -12.16 -0.92 -22.82
CA PHE A 77 -12.51 -1.09 -21.43
C PHE A 77 -13.37 0.09 -20.95
N ASP A 78 -14.36 -0.22 -20.12
CA ASP A 78 -15.19 0.78 -19.45
C ASP A 78 -14.55 1.25 -18.13
N ARG A 79 -13.73 0.38 -17.50
CA ARG A 79 -13.01 0.66 -16.27
C ARG A 79 -11.83 -0.29 -16.05
N ILE A 80 -10.99 0.08 -15.12
CA ILE A 80 -9.74 -0.63 -14.86
C ILE A 80 -9.63 -1.02 -13.37
N PHE A 81 -9.25 -2.27 -13.12
CA PHE A 81 -8.72 -2.70 -11.84
C PHE A 81 -7.18 -2.67 -11.91
N ILE A 82 -6.54 -1.82 -11.10
CA ILE A 82 -5.07 -1.76 -11.02
C ILE A 82 -4.61 -2.81 -10.01
N SER A 83 -3.82 -3.79 -10.49
CA SER A 83 -3.13 -4.80 -9.67
C SER A 83 -1.63 -4.79 -9.96
N LEU A 84 -1.11 -3.61 -10.35
CA LEU A 84 0.31 -3.36 -10.53
C LEU A 84 0.94 -2.91 -9.22
N HIS A 85 2.19 -3.30 -8.97
CA HIS A 85 2.94 -2.93 -7.78
C HIS A 85 4.23 -2.20 -8.15
N GLY A 86 4.71 -1.34 -7.24
CA GLY A 86 5.94 -0.59 -7.41
C GLY A 86 5.89 0.43 -8.55
N ARG A 87 7.05 0.67 -9.14
CA ARG A 87 7.21 1.69 -10.19
C ARG A 87 6.31 1.43 -11.39
N TYR A 88 5.74 2.49 -11.95
CA TYR A 88 4.74 2.53 -13.05
C TYR A 88 3.36 1.96 -12.67
N GLY A 89 3.21 1.33 -11.50
CA GLY A 89 1.95 0.77 -11.03
C GLY A 89 1.29 1.63 -9.96
N GLU A 90 2.09 2.11 -9.00
CA GLU A 90 1.59 2.86 -7.83
C GLU A 90 2.29 4.21 -7.61
N ASP A 91 2.96 4.73 -8.64
CA ASP A 91 3.70 6.01 -8.62
C ASP A 91 2.99 7.18 -9.34
N GLY A 92 1.73 7.00 -9.75
CA GLY A 92 0.97 7.99 -10.49
C GLY A 92 1.09 7.88 -12.01
N THR A 93 2.04 7.09 -12.54
CA THR A 93 2.30 7.01 -13.98
C THR A 93 1.16 6.36 -14.75
N ILE A 94 0.72 5.16 -14.34
CA ILE A 94 -0.42 4.49 -14.98
C ILE A 94 -1.72 5.24 -14.72
N GLN A 95 -1.87 5.80 -13.52
CA GLN A 95 -3.04 6.60 -13.16
C GLN A 95 -3.20 7.81 -14.09
N GLY A 96 -2.09 8.52 -14.39
CA GLY A 96 -2.09 9.64 -15.32
C GLY A 96 -2.51 9.24 -16.75
N LEU A 97 -2.06 8.09 -17.23
CA LEU A 97 -2.51 7.56 -18.53
C LEU A 97 -4.02 7.26 -18.51
N LEU A 98 -4.52 6.61 -17.46
CA LEU A 98 -5.93 6.26 -17.32
C LEU A 98 -6.82 7.50 -17.24
N GLU A 99 -6.39 8.56 -16.56
CA GLU A 99 -7.11 9.85 -16.55
C GLU A 99 -7.17 10.49 -17.93
N LEU A 100 -6.06 10.50 -18.68
CA LEU A 100 -6.05 11.01 -20.07
C LEU A 100 -6.94 10.19 -21.02
N LEU A 101 -7.11 8.89 -20.74
CA LEU A 101 -8.00 8.01 -21.50
C LEU A 101 -9.46 8.07 -21.03
N ASN A 102 -9.77 8.83 -19.98
CA ASN A 102 -11.08 8.85 -19.30
C ASN A 102 -11.56 7.47 -18.87
N LEU A 103 -10.64 6.64 -18.38
CA LEU A 103 -10.93 5.29 -17.85
C LEU A 103 -10.97 5.35 -16.32
N PRO A 104 -12.12 5.16 -15.69
CA PRO A 104 -12.21 4.99 -14.22
C PRO A 104 -11.38 3.82 -13.75
N TYR A 105 -10.72 3.96 -12.61
CA TYR A 105 -9.82 2.93 -12.09
C TYR A 105 -9.86 2.79 -10.57
N THR A 106 -9.50 1.61 -10.08
CA THR A 106 -9.37 1.35 -8.64
C THR A 106 -8.09 1.97 -8.08
N GLY A 107 -8.16 2.41 -6.82
CA GLY A 107 -6.99 2.94 -6.12
C GLY A 107 -6.88 4.46 -6.14
N SER A 108 -5.78 4.94 -5.59
CA SER A 108 -5.50 6.36 -5.41
C SER A 108 -5.19 7.07 -6.73
N ALA A 109 -5.51 8.37 -6.78
CA ALA A 109 -5.27 9.21 -7.95
C ALA A 109 -3.77 9.56 -8.11
N VAL A 110 -3.44 10.22 -9.23
CA VAL A 110 -2.05 10.56 -9.63
C VAL A 110 -1.25 11.16 -8.49
N LEU A 111 -1.75 12.25 -7.89
CA LEU A 111 -1.00 12.98 -6.86
C LEU A 111 -0.77 12.10 -5.62
N ALA A 112 -1.81 11.44 -5.13
CA ALA A 112 -1.71 10.61 -3.93
C ALA A 112 -0.76 9.42 -4.14
N SER A 113 -0.80 8.78 -5.30
CA SER A 113 0.12 7.69 -5.66
C SER A 113 1.57 8.18 -5.74
N ALA A 114 1.81 9.31 -6.42
CA ALA A 114 3.15 9.90 -6.55
C ALA A 114 3.74 10.33 -5.20
N LEU A 115 2.91 10.87 -4.29
CA LEU A 115 3.34 11.24 -2.95
C LEU A 115 3.61 10.00 -2.09
N ALA A 116 2.75 8.99 -2.15
CA ALA A 116 2.85 7.80 -1.30
C ALA A 116 4.09 6.96 -1.58
N ILE A 117 4.53 6.86 -2.84
CA ILE A 117 5.72 6.10 -3.19
C ILE A 117 7.02 6.80 -2.76
N ASP A 118 7.05 8.14 -2.72
CA ASP A 118 8.20 8.92 -2.24
C ASP A 118 8.15 9.02 -0.70
N LYS A 119 8.95 8.20 -0.01
CA LYS A 119 8.99 8.15 1.45
C LYS A 119 9.38 9.50 2.08
N ILE A 120 10.17 10.31 1.40
CA ILE A 120 10.57 11.64 1.89
C ILE A 120 9.36 12.59 1.83
N ALA A 121 8.70 12.68 0.67
CA ALA A 121 7.51 13.52 0.51
C ALA A 121 6.37 13.09 1.45
N THR A 122 6.12 11.79 1.53
CA THR A 122 5.14 11.20 2.45
C THR A 122 5.39 11.61 3.90
N LYS A 123 6.60 11.42 4.40
CA LYS A 123 6.97 11.78 5.79
C LYS A 123 6.87 13.28 6.05
N GLN A 124 7.27 14.12 5.09
CA GLN A 124 7.12 15.58 5.19
C GLN A 124 5.65 15.99 5.33
N ILE A 125 4.75 15.41 4.53
CA ILE A 125 3.32 15.66 4.62
C ILE A 125 2.77 15.18 5.96
N TRP A 126 3.15 14.01 6.44
CA TRP A 126 2.72 13.50 7.73
C TRP A 126 3.17 14.39 8.88
N LEU A 127 4.42 14.83 8.89
CA LEU A 127 4.95 15.75 9.90
C LEU A 127 4.22 17.11 9.88
N SER A 128 3.94 17.66 8.69
CA SER A 128 3.18 18.92 8.58
C SER A 128 1.75 18.82 9.10
N ASN A 129 1.19 17.60 9.16
CA ASN A 129 -0.11 17.29 9.75
C ASN A 129 -0.02 16.80 11.20
N GLY A 130 1.16 16.88 11.84
CA GLY A 130 1.35 16.46 13.23
C GLY A 130 1.32 14.94 13.45
N LEU A 131 1.47 14.14 12.39
CA LEU A 131 1.44 12.68 12.48
C LEU A 131 2.83 12.13 12.80
N SER A 132 2.87 11.06 13.61
CA SER A 132 4.12 10.46 14.05
C SER A 132 4.71 9.54 12.97
N THR A 133 5.95 9.82 12.58
CA THR A 133 6.82 8.99 11.74
C THR A 133 8.23 9.04 12.34
N PRO A 134 9.11 8.02 12.14
CA PRO A 134 10.47 8.11 12.59
C PRO A 134 11.17 9.36 12.07
N GLU A 135 11.99 10.00 12.92
CA GLU A 135 12.87 11.09 12.47
C GLU A 135 13.75 10.60 11.35
N PHE A 136 13.97 11.44 10.33
CA PHE A 136 14.68 11.03 9.13
C PHE A 136 15.53 12.15 8.54
N GLU A 137 16.42 11.76 7.64
CA GLU A 137 17.27 12.64 6.85
C GLU A 137 17.50 12.07 5.45
N GLU A 138 17.47 12.91 4.43
CA GLU A 138 17.89 12.54 3.08
C GLU A 138 19.41 12.50 3.02
N LEU A 139 19.96 11.38 2.53
CA LEU A 139 21.38 11.15 2.42
C LEU A 139 21.90 11.45 1.02
N THR A 140 23.14 11.96 0.98
CA THR A 140 23.94 12.15 -0.23
C THR A 140 25.31 11.52 -0.05
N ALA A 141 26.08 11.37 -1.14
CA ALA A 141 27.46 10.87 -1.07
C ALA A 141 28.40 11.76 -0.21
N THR A 142 27.99 13.01 0.07
CA THR A 142 28.75 13.98 0.85
C THR A 142 28.17 14.24 2.23
N SER A 143 27.20 13.42 2.68
CA SER A 143 26.62 13.53 4.01
C SER A 143 27.67 13.33 5.10
N ASP A 144 27.57 14.11 6.19
CA ASP A 144 28.38 13.89 7.39
C ASP A 144 27.78 12.74 8.20
N TRP A 145 28.37 11.57 8.06
CA TRP A 145 27.87 10.32 8.67
C TRP A 145 27.82 10.41 10.20
N SER A 146 28.76 11.12 10.81
CA SER A 146 28.78 11.31 12.26
C SER A 146 27.64 12.22 12.72
N ALA A 147 27.34 13.28 11.97
CA ALA A 147 26.21 14.17 12.23
C ALA A 147 24.88 13.44 12.05
N VAL A 148 24.73 12.63 10.99
CA VAL A 148 23.54 11.78 10.75
C VAL A 148 23.30 10.83 11.92
N ALA A 149 24.34 10.08 12.33
CA ALA A 149 24.22 9.13 13.45
C ALA A 149 23.93 9.84 14.80
N LYS A 150 24.50 11.02 15.01
CA LYS A 150 24.23 11.84 16.21
C LYS A 150 22.78 12.31 16.25
N LYS A 151 22.23 12.72 15.12
CA LYS A 151 20.86 13.22 14.99
C LYS A 151 19.82 12.10 15.15
N LEU A 152 19.96 11.02 14.39
CA LEU A 152 18.95 9.95 14.32
C LEU A 152 19.11 8.87 15.39
N GLY A 153 20.26 8.80 16.04
CA GLY A 153 20.62 7.72 16.95
C GLY A 153 20.97 6.41 16.22
N LEU A 154 21.59 5.48 16.98
CA LEU A 154 21.90 4.14 16.49
C LEU A 154 21.14 3.11 17.36
N PRO A 155 20.63 2.02 16.76
CA PRO A 155 20.65 1.73 15.32
C PRO A 155 19.73 2.64 14.52
N LEU A 156 20.03 2.83 13.22
CA LEU A 156 19.17 3.52 12.27
C LEU A 156 18.93 2.66 11.02
N ILE A 157 17.97 3.04 10.20
CA ILE A 157 17.63 2.35 8.96
C ILE A 157 18.04 3.24 7.78
N VAL A 158 18.79 2.68 6.83
CA VAL A 158 19.08 3.31 5.53
C VAL A 158 18.32 2.54 4.45
N LYS A 159 17.63 3.24 3.55
CA LYS A 159 16.81 2.62 2.48
C LYS A 159 16.61 3.56 1.29
N PRO A 160 16.31 3.03 0.10
CA PRO A 160 15.84 3.83 -1.05
C PRO A 160 14.52 4.53 -0.72
N ALA A 161 14.29 5.72 -1.29
CA ALA A 161 13.07 6.48 -1.03
C ALA A 161 11.85 5.94 -1.81
N HIS A 162 12.05 5.37 -3.02
CA HIS A 162 10.96 4.96 -3.92
C HIS A 162 10.83 3.43 -4.12
N GLU A 163 11.71 2.64 -3.49
CA GLU A 163 11.64 1.19 -3.59
C GLU A 163 10.76 0.58 -2.50
N GLY A 164 10.02 -0.48 -2.88
CA GLY A 164 9.19 -1.28 -1.98
C GLY A 164 9.90 -2.53 -1.45
N SER A 165 9.14 -3.36 -0.73
CA SER A 165 9.51 -4.74 -0.37
C SER A 165 10.85 -4.90 0.34
N SER A 166 11.29 -3.90 1.10
CA SER A 166 12.57 -3.89 1.85
C SER A 166 13.83 -4.01 0.97
N LEU A 167 13.73 -3.77 -0.34
CA LEU A 167 14.89 -3.78 -1.24
C LEU A 167 15.85 -2.65 -0.87
N GLY A 168 17.13 -2.98 -0.69
CA GLY A 168 18.18 -2.02 -0.34
C GLY A 168 18.09 -1.45 1.08
N LEU A 169 17.23 -2.00 1.95
CA LEU A 169 17.11 -1.61 3.34
C LEU A 169 18.28 -2.20 4.15
N THR A 170 18.96 -1.34 4.91
CA THR A 170 20.05 -1.75 5.82
C THR A 170 19.81 -1.19 7.21
N LYS A 171 19.84 -2.05 8.23
CA LYS A 171 19.90 -1.67 9.64
C LYS A 171 21.35 -1.41 10.04
N VAL A 172 21.69 -0.16 10.27
CA VAL A 172 23.03 0.33 10.60
C VAL A 172 23.20 0.42 12.11
N LYS A 173 24.25 -0.19 12.64
CA LYS A 173 24.54 -0.25 14.07
C LYS A 173 25.73 0.61 14.47
N SER A 174 26.59 1.02 13.54
CA SER A 174 27.75 1.89 13.75
C SER A 174 27.89 2.91 12.63
N VAL A 175 28.58 4.02 12.91
CA VAL A 175 28.83 5.08 11.92
C VAL A 175 29.59 4.56 10.69
N ASP A 176 30.50 3.62 10.90
CA ASP A 176 31.36 3.06 9.83
C ASP A 176 30.58 2.23 8.81
N GLU A 177 29.37 1.76 9.15
CA GLU A 177 28.49 1.04 8.23
C GLU A 177 27.72 1.96 7.29
N LEU A 178 27.55 3.25 7.63
CA LEU A 178 26.73 4.21 6.87
C LEU A 178 27.14 4.38 5.41
N PRO A 179 28.45 4.53 5.05
CA PRO A 179 28.85 4.67 3.66
C PRO A 179 28.44 3.48 2.79
N ALA A 180 28.60 2.26 3.32
CA ALA A 180 28.23 1.03 2.60
C ALA A 180 26.71 0.89 2.47
N ALA A 181 25.95 1.19 3.51
CA ALA A 181 24.49 1.19 3.50
C ALA A 181 23.93 2.21 2.49
N TYR A 182 24.51 3.42 2.48
CA TYR A 182 24.18 4.44 1.49
C TYR A 182 24.46 3.96 0.05
N ALA A 183 25.66 3.42 -0.20
CA ALA A 183 26.04 2.95 -1.53
C ALA A 183 25.11 1.85 -2.05
N LEU A 184 24.69 0.92 -1.18
CA LEU A 184 23.71 -0.12 -1.52
C LEU A 184 22.37 0.50 -1.94
N ALA A 185 21.81 1.39 -1.13
CA ALA A 185 20.54 2.04 -1.41
C ALA A 185 20.62 2.96 -2.65
N ALA A 186 21.72 3.70 -2.82
CA ALA A 186 21.97 4.59 -3.96
C ALA A 186 22.15 3.82 -5.29
N GLY A 187 22.52 2.55 -5.25
CA GLY A 187 22.56 1.67 -6.41
C GLY A 187 21.16 1.33 -6.95
N LEU A 188 20.12 1.49 -6.15
CA LEU A 188 18.73 1.18 -6.49
C LEU A 188 17.90 2.45 -6.77
N ASP A 189 18.18 3.55 -6.08
CA ASP A 189 17.42 4.80 -6.18
C ASP A 189 18.31 6.02 -6.07
N LYS A 190 17.95 7.07 -6.78
CA LYS A 190 18.66 8.37 -6.72
C LYS A 190 18.49 9.08 -5.38
N LYS A 191 17.40 8.82 -4.66
CA LYS A 191 17.12 9.37 -3.33
C LYS A 191 17.28 8.27 -2.28
N VAL A 192 18.05 8.56 -1.26
CA VAL A 192 18.29 7.67 -0.11
C VAL A 192 17.87 8.36 1.17
N ILE A 193 17.18 7.65 2.04
CA ILE A 193 16.72 8.13 3.33
C ILE A 193 17.38 7.32 4.45
N ALA A 194 17.82 8.02 5.49
CA ALA A 194 18.12 7.42 6.80
C ALA A 194 17.00 7.76 7.77
N GLU A 195 16.59 6.83 8.62
CA GLU A 195 15.57 7.08 9.64
C GLU A 195 15.91 6.38 10.96
N THR A 196 15.43 6.94 12.08
CA THR A 196 15.54 6.32 13.40
C THR A 196 14.91 4.93 13.37
N CYS A 197 15.65 3.90 13.81
CA CYS A 197 15.13 2.54 13.91
C CYS A 197 14.21 2.41 15.13
N ILE A 198 12.92 2.30 14.89
CA ILE A 198 11.95 2.02 15.97
C ILE A 198 12.06 0.54 16.35
N ILE A 199 12.26 0.28 17.64
CA ILE A 199 12.33 -1.08 18.19
C ILE A 199 10.97 -1.42 18.79
N GLY A 200 10.29 -2.40 18.20
CA GLY A 200 8.97 -2.77 18.65
C GLY A 200 8.24 -3.74 17.71
N ASP A 201 6.92 -3.71 17.77
CA ASP A 201 6.07 -4.56 16.94
C ASP A 201 5.81 -3.95 15.56
N GLU A 202 5.97 -4.77 14.53
CA GLU A 202 5.61 -4.40 13.16
C GLU A 202 4.14 -4.69 12.91
N LEU A 203 3.44 -3.68 12.39
CA LEU A 203 2.00 -3.67 12.21
C LEU A 203 1.65 -3.13 10.83
N THR A 204 0.49 -3.54 10.36
CA THR A 204 -0.09 -2.94 9.17
C THR A 204 -1.58 -2.69 9.37
N CYS A 205 -2.06 -1.59 8.80
CA CYS A 205 -3.45 -1.19 8.87
C CYS A 205 -3.98 -0.91 7.46
N PRO A 206 -4.82 -1.78 6.90
CA PRO A 206 -5.52 -1.51 5.65
C PRO A 206 -6.58 -0.42 5.82
N LEU A 207 -6.73 0.41 4.80
CA LEU A 207 -7.68 1.51 4.72
C LEU A 207 -8.55 1.34 3.48
N VAL A 208 -9.82 1.75 3.58
CA VAL A 208 -10.78 1.69 2.48
C VAL A 208 -11.61 2.96 2.41
N GLY A 209 -12.20 3.24 1.24
CA GLY A 209 -13.04 4.43 1.02
C GLY A 209 -12.23 5.70 0.75
N GLN A 210 -12.87 6.87 0.89
CA GLN A 210 -12.25 8.17 0.59
C GLN A 210 -12.84 9.31 1.44
N GLY A 211 -12.04 10.33 1.73
CA GLY A 211 -12.49 11.53 2.41
C GLY A 211 -13.22 11.22 3.72
N LYS A 212 -14.51 11.54 3.81
CA LYS A 212 -15.34 11.31 5.01
C LYS A 212 -15.76 9.86 5.17
N THR A 213 -15.82 9.09 4.07
CA THR A 213 -16.18 7.66 4.08
C THR A 213 -14.98 6.74 4.24
N ALA A 214 -13.76 7.30 4.34
CA ALA A 214 -12.56 6.50 4.56
C ALA A 214 -12.59 5.87 5.96
N GLU A 215 -12.29 4.57 6.02
CA GLU A 215 -12.29 3.76 7.23
C GLU A 215 -11.03 2.90 7.33
N ALA A 216 -10.60 2.63 8.56
CA ALA A 216 -9.51 1.72 8.86
C ALA A 216 -10.06 0.32 9.16
N LEU A 217 -9.55 -0.69 8.48
CA LEU A 217 -9.86 -2.09 8.74
C LEU A 217 -9.09 -2.61 9.98
N PRO A 218 -9.29 -3.86 10.40
CA PRO A 218 -8.54 -4.45 11.49
C PRO A 218 -7.03 -4.35 11.29
N VAL A 219 -6.33 -3.94 12.33
CA VAL A 219 -4.86 -3.95 12.36
C VAL A 219 -4.35 -5.39 12.37
N ILE A 220 -3.28 -5.63 11.63
CA ILE A 220 -2.59 -6.91 11.59
C ILE A 220 -1.21 -6.73 12.22
N LYS A 221 -0.86 -7.62 13.15
CA LYS A 221 0.50 -7.72 13.70
C LYS A 221 1.29 -8.72 12.85
N ILE A 222 2.49 -8.29 12.42
CA ILE A 222 3.41 -9.07 11.61
C ILE A 222 4.52 -9.60 12.55
N ILE A 223 4.72 -10.90 12.55
CA ILE A 223 5.75 -11.57 13.35
C ILE A 223 6.69 -12.30 12.38
N PRO A 224 7.73 -11.61 11.88
CA PRO A 224 8.68 -12.23 10.97
C PRO A 224 9.60 -13.21 11.71
N PRO A 225 10.14 -14.22 11.03
CA PRO A 225 11.16 -15.09 11.61
C PRO A 225 12.42 -14.27 11.93
N GLN A 226 13.03 -14.53 13.08
CA GLN A 226 14.28 -13.87 13.53
C GLN A 226 14.25 -12.31 13.48
N ALA A 227 13.07 -11.69 13.60
CA ALA A 227 12.85 -10.25 13.48
C ALA A 227 13.35 -9.64 12.15
N ASN A 228 13.33 -10.42 11.06
CA ASN A 228 13.74 -9.99 9.72
C ASN A 228 12.57 -10.11 8.74
N TYR A 229 11.93 -8.99 8.40
CA TYR A 229 10.82 -8.93 7.44
C TYR A 229 11.31 -8.43 6.09
N ASP A 230 12.21 -9.22 5.47
CA ASP A 230 12.74 -8.97 4.14
C ASP A 230 11.81 -9.49 3.03
N PHE A 231 12.21 -9.28 1.77
CA PHE A 231 11.47 -9.69 0.59
C PHE A 231 11.13 -11.19 0.58
N HIS A 232 12.07 -12.04 0.96
CA HIS A 232 11.86 -13.49 1.01
C HIS A 232 10.79 -13.87 2.06
N ASN A 233 10.89 -13.29 3.26
CA ASN A 233 9.95 -13.54 4.36
C ASN A 233 8.56 -12.92 4.12
N LYS A 234 8.46 -11.92 3.21
CA LYS A 234 7.17 -11.32 2.81
C LYS A 234 6.37 -12.20 1.85
N TYR A 235 7.04 -12.87 0.92
CA TYR A 235 6.36 -13.47 -0.25
C TYR A 235 6.63 -14.96 -0.47
N TYR A 236 7.71 -15.51 0.09
CA TYR A 236 8.17 -16.87 -0.21
C TYR A 236 8.34 -17.77 1.03
N SER A 237 8.19 -17.21 2.24
CA SER A 237 8.32 -17.96 3.48
C SER A 237 6.97 -18.06 4.20
N ASP A 238 6.59 -19.27 4.57
CA ASP A 238 5.41 -19.51 5.45
C ASP A 238 5.74 -19.33 6.95
N GLU A 239 6.97 -18.90 7.27
CA GLU A 239 7.40 -18.73 8.67
C GLU A 239 6.90 -17.42 9.29
N THR A 240 6.57 -16.40 8.47
CA THR A 240 5.99 -15.14 8.97
C THR A 240 4.57 -15.38 9.47
N LYS A 241 4.31 -15.04 10.72
CA LYS A 241 2.98 -15.16 11.33
C LYS A 241 2.26 -13.82 11.30
N TYR A 242 0.98 -13.87 10.95
CA TYR A 242 0.10 -12.71 10.93
C TYR A 242 -1.01 -12.89 11.96
N LEU A 243 -1.15 -11.95 12.87
CA LEU A 243 -2.20 -11.97 13.89
C LEU A 243 -3.26 -10.90 13.59
N CYS A 244 -4.47 -11.36 13.29
CA CYS A 244 -5.67 -10.54 13.14
C CYS A 244 -6.84 -11.23 13.84
N PRO A 245 -7.23 -10.80 15.04
CA PRO A 245 -6.82 -9.58 15.77
C PRO A 245 -5.39 -9.66 16.33
N THR A 246 -4.79 -8.49 16.56
CA THR A 246 -3.38 -8.32 16.97
C THR A 246 -3.02 -8.87 18.35
N GLY A 247 -4.00 -9.07 19.21
CA GLY A 247 -3.81 -9.37 20.65
C GLY A 247 -3.60 -8.13 21.54
N PHE A 248 -3.52 -6.91 20.95
CA PHE A 248 -3.48 -5.66 21.72
C PHE A 248 -4.86 -5.26 22.27
N THR A 249 -4.86 -4.33 23.24
CA THR A 249 -6.11 -3.78 23.77
C THR A 249 -6.87 -2.99 22.69
N PRO A 250 -8.20 -2.81 22.83
CA PRO A 250 -8.99 -2.00 21.90
C PRO A 250 -8.46 -0.57 21.72
N GLU A 251 -7.93 0.04 22.79
CA GLU A 251 -7.40 1.40 22.80
C GLU A 251 -6.16 1.51 21.92
N VAL A 252 -5.23 0.57 22.03
CA VAL A 252 -4.00 0.52 21.19
C VAL A 252 -4.37 0.32 19.72
N ASN A 253 -5.28 -0.60 19.42
CA ASN A 253 -5.74 -0.80 18.04
C ASN A 253 -6.42 0.47 17.49
N ALA A 254 -7.27 1.13 18.27
CA ALA A 254 -7.94 2.37 17.87
C ALA A 254 -6.95 3.51 17.62
N GLN A 255 -5.90 3.63 18.43
CA GLN A 255 -4.83 4.61 18.24
C GLN A 255 -4.09 4.39 16.91
N ILE A 256 -3.74 3.14 16.58
CA ILE A 256 -3.08 2.77 15.33
C ILE A 256 -3.99 3.05 14.14
N GLN A 257 -5.25 2.64 14.22
CA GLN A 257 -6.25 2.89 13.18
C GLN A 257 -6.47 4.39 12.93
N ALA A 258 -6.57 5.18 14.00
CA ALA A 258 -6.73 6.64 13.88
C ALA A 258 -5.52 7.29 13.20
N LEU A 259 -4.29 6.88 13.56
CA LEU A 259 -3.06 7.37 12.96
C LEU A 259 -2.98 6.99 11.46
N ALA A 260 -3.25 5.74 11.12
CA ALA A 260 -3.23 5.23 9.75
C ALA A 260 -4.29 5.94 8.89
N LEU A 261 -5.50 6.14 9.42
CA LEU A 261 -6.58 6.85 8.73
C LEU A 261 -6.24 8.32 8.49
N ALA A 262 -5.63 8.98 9.46
CA ALA A 262 -5.16 10.36 9.30
C ALA A 262 -4.06 10.46 8.24
N ALA A 263 -3.13 9.51 8.23
CA ALA A 263 -2.06 9.43 7.23
C ALA A 263 -2.58 9.24 5.81
N TYR A 264 -3.56 8.34 5.63
CA TYR A 264 -4.24 8.07 4.38
C TYR A 264 -4.95 9.31 3.83
N LYS A 265 -5.70 10.01 4.70
CA LYS A 265 -6.41 11.25 4.37
C LYS A 265 -5.46 12.40 4.04
N ALA A 266 -4.34 12.53 4.76
CA ALA A 266 -3.35 13.59 4.53
C ALA A 266 -2.70 13.49 3.15
N LEU A 267 -2.55 12.29 2.60
CA LEU A 267 -2.04 12.04 1.25
C LEU A 267 -3.13 12.14 0.16
N GLY A 268 -4.41 12.27 0.54
CA GLY A 268 -5.51 12.28 -0.41
C GLY A 268 -5.78 10.91 -1.05
N CYS A 269 -5.43 9.82 -0.38
CA CYS A 269 -5.69 8.46 -0.85
C CYS A 269 -7.19 8.17 -0.96
N ARG A 270 -7.54 7.26 -1.88
CA ARG A 270 -8.92 6.83 -2.13
C ARG A 270 -9.00 5.35 -2.46
N THR A 271 -10.22 4.82 -2.43
CA THR A 271 -10.62 3.43 -2.72
C THR A 271 -10.05 2.47 -1.68
N TRP A 272 -8.75 2.31 -1.61
CA TRP A 272 -8.05 1.43 -0.70
C TRP A 272 -6.56 1.78 -0.58
N GLY A 273 -5.93 1.25 0.47
CA GLY A 273 -4.50 1.37 0.70
C GLY A 273 -4.11 0.62 1.97
N ARG A 274 -2.83 0.68 2.32
CA ARG A 274 -2.28 0.03 3.50
C ARG A 274 -1.17 0.88 4.12
N ALA A 275 -1.35 1.24 5.38
CA ALA A 275 -0.34 1.93 6.16
C ALA A 275 0.50 0.92 6.95
N ASP A 276 1.82 0.96 6.81
CA ASP A 276 2.73 0.15 7.60
C ASP A 276 3.24 0.98 8.80
N VAL A 277 3.25 0.37 9.99
CA VAL A 277 3.40 1.05 11.28
C VAL A 277 4.33 0.26 12.19
N MET A 278 5.21 0.93 12.91
CA MET A 278 5.94 0.36 14.05
C MET A 278 5.32 0.86 15.37
N LEU A 279 5.07 -0.04 16.30
CA LEU A 279 4.67 0.30 17.65
C LEU A 279 5.89 0.20 18.57
N ASP A 280 6.39 1.35 19.03
CA ASP A 280 7.57 1.40 19.89
C ASP A 280 7.34 0.67 21.22
N GLN A 281 8.18 -0.31 21.51
CA GLN A 281 8.01 -1.17 22.69
C GLN A 281 8.24 -0.46 24.03
N LYS A 282 8.95 0.68 24.05
CA LYS A 282 9.25 1.42 25.27
C LYS A 282 8.15 2.42 25.61
N THR A 283 7.63 3.09 24.60
CA THR A 283 6.69 4.19 24.77
C THR A 283 5.25 3.84 24.44
N GLY A 284 5.02 2.72 23.72
CA GLY A 284 3.71 2.36 23.18
C GLY A 284 3.23 3.32 22.08
N LYS A 285 4.12 4.18 21.54
CA LYS A 285 3.76 5.15 20.50
C LYS A 285 3.84 4.51 19.11
N PRO A 286 2.80 4.61 18.27
CA PRO A 286 2.85 4.16 16.89
C PRO A 286 3.57 5.18 15.99
N TYR A 287 4.34 4.68 15.03
CA TYR A 287 5.07 5.45 14.02
C TYR A 287 4.77 4.93 12.63
N LEU A 288 4.33 5.80 11.73
CA LEU A 288 4.09 5.49 10.32
C LEU A 288 5.40 5.26 9.58
N LEU A 289 5.49 4.19 8.82
CA LEU A 289 6.66 3.89 7.98
C LEU A 289 6.43 4.29 6.53
N GLU A 290 5.35 3.79 5.92
CA GLU A 290 4.99 4.03 4.52
C GLU A 290 3.48 3.85 4.29
N MET A 291 3.00 4.35 3.14
CA MET A 291 1.64 4.17 2.64
C MET A 291 1.69 3.46 1.29
N ASN A 292 1.07 2.30 1.19
CA ASN A 292 0.95 1.54 -0.05
C ASN A 292 -0.40 1.83 -0.69
N THR A 293 -0.42 2.38 -1.92
CA THR A 293 -1.66 2.76 -2.62
C THR A 293 -2.19 1.69 -3.57
N SER A 294 -1.38 0.67 -3.87
CA SER A 294 -1.78 -0.55 -4.59
C SER A 294 -1.19 -1.78 -3.89
N PRO A 295 -1.62 -2.05 -2.63
CA PRO A 295 -1.07 -3.17 -1.87
C PRO A 295 -1.40 -4.52 -2.51
N GLY A 296 -0.61 -5.56 -2.21
CA GLY A 296 -0.81 -6.90 -2.73
C GLY A 296 -2.23 -7.43 -2.54
N MET A 297 -2.74 -8.10 -3.57
CA MET A 297 -4.10 -8.66 -3.64
C MET A 297 -4.12 -10.17 -3.95
N THR A 298 -3.16 -10.92 -3.45
CA THR A 298 -3.30 -12.38 -3.38
C THR A 298 -4.28 -12.76 -2.26
N SER A 299 -4.83 -13.97 -2.27
CA SER A 299 -5.72 -14.46 -1.20
C SER A 299 -5.07 -14.47 0.19
N HIS A 300 -3.75 -14.45 0.27
CA HIS A 300 -2.95 -14.41 1.51
C HIS A 300 -2.45 -13.00 1.85
N SER A 301 -2.74 -12.00 1.02
CA SER A 301 -2.30 -10.63 1.25
C SER A 301 -3.02 -9.97 2.44
N LEU A 302 -2.38 -8.94 3.01
CA LEU A 302 -2.80 -8.36 4.30
C LEU A 302 -4.12 -7.59 4.20
N VAL A 303 -4.42 -6.97 3.05
CA VAL A 303 -5.72 -6.28 2.88
C VAL A 303 -6.88 -7.28 2.82
N PRO A 304 -6.84 -8.35 2.01
CA PRO A 304 -7.82 -9.44 2.07
C PRO A 304 -7.95 -10.08 3.45
N MET A 305 -6.84 -10.28 4.16
CA MET A 305 -6.86 -10.84 5.53
C MET A 305 -7.65 -9.95 6.50
N ALA A 306 -7.40 -8.64 6.49
CA ALA A 306 -8.12 -7.69 7.33
C ALA A 306 -9.60 -7.58 6.94
N ALA A 307 -9.92 -7.61 5.63
CA ALA A 307 -11.29 -7.60 5.14
C ALA A 307 -12.06 -8.85 5.59
N LYS A 308 -11.43 -10.02 5.50
CA LYS A 308 -12.01 -11.28 6.00
C LYS A 308 -12.27 -11.23 7.50
N ALA A 309 -11.35 -10.67 8.28
CA ALA A 309 -11.55 -10.45 9.72
C ALA A 309 -12.71 -9.46 10.01
N ALA A 310 -13.05 -8.59 9.06
CA ALA A 310 -14.20 -7.69 9.11
C ALA A 310 -15.48 -8.28 8.46
N GLY A 311 -15.46 -9.56 8.03
CA GLY A 311 -16.61 -10.25 7.49
C GLY A 311 -16.80 -10.13 5.97
N VAL A 312 -15.77 -9.71 5.23
CA VAL A 312 -15.80 -9.58 3.76
C VAL A 312 -14.84 -10.57 3.12
N GLU A 313 -15.37 -11.51 2.37
CA GLU A 313 -14.58 -12.50 1.65
C GLU A 313 -13.85 -11.88 0.44
N TYR A 314 -12.80 -12.54 -0.04
CA TYR A 314 -11.89 -12.02 -1.08
C TYR A 314 -12.60 -11.56 -2.36
N ALA A 315 -13.53 -12.38 -2.88
CA ALA A 315 -14.25 -12.05 -4.09
C ALA A 315 -15.20 -10.86 -3.90
N ASP A 316 -15.82 -10.73 -2.71
CA ASP A 316 -16.67 -9.61 -2.36
C ASP A 316 -15.86 -8.31 -2.19
N LEU A 317 -14.68 -8.39 -1.54
CA LEU A 317 -13.75 -7.27 -1.44
C LEU A 317 -13.35 -6.78 -2.84
N THR A 318 -12.95 -7.70 -3.72
CA THR A 318 -12.51 -7.36 -5.08
C THR A 318 -13.61 -6.69 -5.88
N LEU A 319 -14.84 -7.23 -5.84
CA LEU A 319 -16.00 -6.65 -6.51
C LEU A 319 -16.37 -5.29 -5.90
N TRP A 320 -16.32 -5.16 -4.58
CA TRP A 320 -16.61 -3.91 -3.89
C TRP A 320 -15.60 -2.82 -4.26
N LEU A 321 -14.29 -3.12 -4.29
CA LEU A 321 -13.26 -2.18 -4.72
C LEU A 321 -13.50 -1.71 -6.16
N LEU A 322 -13.86 -2.61 -7.06
CA LEU A 322 -14.19 -2.27 -8.44
C LEU A 322 -15.44 -1.38 -8.52
N SER A 323 -16.48 -1.67 -7.72
CA SER A 323 -17.73 -0.90 -7.74
C SER A 323 -17.54 0.58 -7.36
N GLN A 324 -16.50 0.89 -6.56
CA GLN A 324 -16.17 2.28 -6.22
C GLN A 324 -15.80 3.13 -7.45
N THR A 325 -15.44 2.50 -8.56
CA THR A 325 -15.17 3.20 -9.82
C THR A 325 -16.44 3.75 -10.49
N LEU A 326 -17.64 3.28 -10.11
CA LEU A 326 -18.91 3.78 -10.63
C LEU A 326 -19.20 5.24 -10.21
N GLU A 327 -18.67 5.64 -9.05
CA GLU A 327 -18.82 7.01 -8.54
C GLU A 327 -17.83 8.02 -9.18
N GLN A 328 -16.84 7.53 -9.92
CA GLN A 328 -15.87 8.38 -10.58
C GLN A 328 -16.52 9.02 -11.82
N LYS A 329 -16.58 10.36 -11.82
CA LYS A 329 -17.09 11.10 -12.98
C LYS A 329 -16.11 10.94 -14.14
N VAL A 330 -16.57 10.35 -15.23
CA VAL A 330 -15.93 10.45 -16.55
C VAL A 330 -16.29 11.82 -17.09
N GLU A 331 -15.31 12.68 -17.35
CA GLU A 331 -15.58 13.93 -18.06
C GLU A 331 -16.19 13.58 -19.41
N SER A 332 -17.41 14.05 -19.65
CA SER A 332 -18.07 13.84 -20.95
C SER A 332 -17.15 14.42 -22.04
N LYS A 333 -16.80 13.58 -23.01
CA LYS A 333 -16.11 14.03 -24.22
C LYS A 333 -16.96 15.16 -24.84
N GLY A 334 -16.49 16.41 -24.65
CA GLY A 334 -17.06 17.57 -25.34
C GLY A 334 -16.85 17.48 -26.83
#